data_233606af78a941b5578b797ee4c23534
#
_entry.id   233606af78a941b5578b797ee4c23534
#
_cell.length_a   1.000
_cell.length_b   1.000
_cell.length_c   1.000
_cell.angle_alpha   90.00
_cell.angle_beta   90.00
_cell.angle_gamma   90.00
#
_symmetry.space_group_name_H-M   'P 1'
#
loop_
_entity.id
_entity.type
_entity.pdbx_description
1 polymer ?
#
loop_
_entity_poly.entity_id
_entity_poly.type
_entity_poly.pdbx_seq_one_letter_code
_entity_poly.pdbx_strand_id
1 'polypeptide(L)'
;MIIKPEESVGIINIVEVSEQLHTVNDYVRFGASQFNQAELYFGHGTNNAWHEALILVMHQLALPQEISNDLMQCRLVSQERIAILHLFERRMVEGLPAAYLTNQAMFCGLPFYVDERVLVPRSPIGELIDNKFAGLIDHAPKQILDLCTGSGCIAIACAVAFPEAEVDAADLSIDALNVAQINIEGHGLSAQVMPIESDVFSGLVGQGYDLIVTNPPYVDQEDVDALPQEYLHEPVMGLGSGFDGLDIVRKILAQAASHLHDNGVLICEVGNSRIHLSAAFPNVPFQWLAFERGGHGVFRLTKAQLENHQQDFQAINN
;
A
#
# COMPACT_ATOMS: atom_id res chain seq x y z
N MET A 1 15.67 -40.41 13.55
CA MET A 1 15.91 -39.01 13.22
C MET A 1 16.16 -38.99 11.71
N ILE A 2 15.08 -38.84 10.93
CA ILE A 2 15.12 -38.82 9.48
C ILE A 2 15.35 -37.35 9.09
N ILE A 3 16.54 -37.07 8.61
CA ILE A 3 16.89 -35.77 8.02
C ILE A 3 16.06 -35.68 6.73
N LYS A 4 15.03 -34.81 6.72
CA LYS A 4 14.40 -34.43 5.45
C LYS A 4 15.50 -33.78 4.60
N PRO A 5 15.67 -34.16 3.33
CA PRO A 5 16.52 -33.39 2.42
C PRO A 5 15.93 -31.99 2.33
N GLU A 6 16.78 -30.96 2.39
CA GLU A 6 16.46 -29.62 1.92
C GLU A 6 16.04 -29.77 0.46
N GLU A 7 14.73 -29.78 0.20
CA GLU A 7 14.18 -29.66 -1.14
C GLU A 7 14.54 -28.26 -1.59
N SER A 8 15.58 -28.15 -2.41
CA SER A 8 15.85 -26.95 -3.19
C SER A 8 14.57 -26.62 -3.95
N VAL A 9 13.99 -25.43 -3.67
CA VAL A 9 12.93 -24.85 -4.50
C VAL A 9 13.40 -24.98 -5.95
N GLY A 10 12.74 -25.84 -6.73
CA GLY A 10 13.27 -26.31 -8.00
C GLY A 10 13.45 -25.16 -8.97
N ILE A 11 14.68 -24.92 -9.39
CA ILE A 11 14.99 -24.05 -10.52
C ILE A 11 14.20 -24.57 -11.72
N ILE A 12 13.36 -23.70 -12.31
CA ILE A 12 12.60 -24.05 -13.53
C ILE A 12 13.60 -24.44 -14.62
N ASN A 13 13.45 -25.61 -15.23
CA ASN A 13 14.18 -25.93 -16.45
C ASN A 13 13.60 -25.09 -17.62
N ILE A 14 14.06 -23.84 -17.72
CA ILE A 14 13.52 -22.84 -18.64
C ILE A 14 13.51 -23.33 -20.09
N VAL A 15 14.58 -24.03 -20.54
CA VAL A 15 14.68 -24.53 -21.90
C VAL A 15 13.57 -25.55 -22.15
N GLU A 16 13.49 -26.59 -21.33
CA GLU A 16 12.50 -27.67 -21.47
C GLU A 16 11.07 -27.16 -21.37
N VAL A 17 10.77 -26.34 -20.35
CA VAL A 17 9.42 -25.80 -20.13
C VAL A 17 9.01 -24.88 -21.28
N SER A 18 9.93 -24.05 -21.79
CA SER A 18 9.63 -23.14 -22.91
C SER A 18 9.32 -23.89 -24.23
N GLU A 19 9.80 -25.12 -24.40
CA GLU A 19 9.48 -25.95 -25.55
C GLU A 19 8.08 -26.59 -25.46
N GLN A 20 7.56 -26.78 -24.24
CA GLN A 20 6.28 -27.47 -24.00
C GLN A 20 5.10 -26.50 -23.85
N LEU A 21 5.32 -25.32 -23.29
CA LEU A 21 4.26 -24.31 -23.09
C LEU A 21 4.24 -23.34 -24.28
N HIS A 22 3.04 -23.03 -24.78
CA HIS A 22 2.92 -22.25 -26.01
C HIS A 22 1.99 -21.04 -25.92
N THR A 23 0.92 -21.11 -25.14
CA THR A 23 -0.09 -20.05 -25.05
C THR A 23 0.06 -19.20 -23.80
N VAL A 24 -0.51 -17.99 -23.83
CA VAL A 24 -0.58 -17.13 -22.63
C VAL A 24 -1.18 -17.89 -21.45
N ASN A 25 -2.27 -18.62 -21.68
CA ASN A 25 -2.94 -19.39 -20.63
C ASN A 25 -2.05 -20.54 -20.06
N ASP A 26 -1.23 -21.17 -20.89
CA ASP A 26 -0.28 -22.19 -20.39
C ASP A 26 0.68 -21.60 -19.36
N TYR A 27 1.20 -20.39 -19.61
CA TYR A 27 2.12 -19.70 -18.71
C TYR A 27 1.43 -19.23 -17.43
N VAL A 28 0.22 -18.65 -17.51
CA VAL A 28 -0.55 -18.25 -16.30
C VAL A 28 -0.82 -19.48 -15.43
N ARG A 29 -1.35 -20.56 -16.01
CA ARG A 29 -1.60 -21.82 -15.29
C ARG A 29 -0.32 -22.40 -14.68
N PHE A 30 0.78 -22.42 -15.46
CA PHE A 30 2.05 -22.97 -15.00
C PHE A 30 2.62 -22.13 -13.84
N GLY A 31 2.67 -20.78 -13.97
CA GLY A 31 3.12 -19.87 -12.93
C GLY A 31 2.32 -20.05 -11.66
N ALA A 32 0.99 -20.06 -11.75
CA ALA A 32 0.11 -20.27 -10.59
C ALA A 32 0.41 -21.61 -9.88
N SER A 33 0.66 -22.67 -10.65
CA SER A 33 1.01 -23.98 -10.09
C SER A 33 2.37 -23.94 -9.36
N GLN A 34 3.38 -23.30 -9.96
CA GLN A 34 4.72 -23.19 -9.37
C GLN A 34 4.70 -22.34 -8.10
N PHE A 35 3.98 -21.20 -8.09
CA PHE A 35 3.87 -20.31 -6.94
C PHE A 35 3.17 -20.99 -5.75
N ASN A 36 2.13 -21.79 -6.00
CA ASN A 36 1.50 -22.60 -4.95
C ASN A 36 2.43 -23.69 -4.42
N GLN A 37 3.22 -24.35 -5.29
CA GLN A 37 4.19 -25.38 -4.86
C GLN A 37 5.36 -24.78 -4.05
N ALA A 38 5.75 -23.54 -4.37
CA ALA A 38 6.75 -22.78 -3.63
C ALA A 38 6.21 -22.14 -2.34
N GLU A 39 4.92 -22.37 -2.01
CA GLU A 39 4.26 -21.83 -0.82
C GLU A 39 4.41 -20.29 -0.66
N LEU A 40 4.42 -19.56 -1.80
CA LEU A 40 4.57 -18.11 -1.79
C LEU A 40 3.41 -17.43 -1.06
N TYR A 41 3.72 -16.34 -0.37
CA TYR A 41 2.72 -15.50 0.26
C TYR A 41 2.18 -14.45 -0.71
N PHE A 42 0.87 -14.24 -0.72
CA PHE A 42 0.16 -13.27 -1.57
C PHE A 42 -0.51 -12.21 -0.70
N GLY A 43 0.05 -11.01 -0.63
CA GLY A 43 -0.45 -9.92 0.21
C GLY A 43 -0.07 -8.53 -0.33
N HIS A 44 0.62 -8.49 -1.48
CA HIS A 44 1.16 -7.27 -2.08
C HIS A 44 0.39 -6.88 -3.35
N GLY A 45 -0.94 -6.62 -3.19
CA GLY A 45 -1.82 -6.25 -4.29
C GLY A 45 -2.48 -7.42 -5.01
N THR A 46 -2.09 -8.67 -4.71
CA THR A 46 -2.75 -9.90 -5.15
C THR A 46 -3.16 -10.74 -3.93
N ASN A 47 -4.13 -11.64 -4.11
CA ASN A 47 -4.60 -12.53 -3.05
C ASN A 47 -4.47 -14.02 -3.40
N ASN A 48 -3.88 -14.35 -4.56
CA ASN A 48 -3.69 -15.73 -5.00
C ASN A 48 -2.67 -15.84 -6.14
N ALA A 49 -2.14 -17.05 -6.29
CA ALA A 49 -1.12 -17.40 -7.29
C ALA A 49 -1.57 -17.14 -8.75
N TRP A 50 -2.85 -17.33 -9.05
CA TRP A 50 -3.37 -17.14 -10.41
C TRP A 50 -3.30 -15.68 -10.85
N HIS A 51 -3.78 -14.77 -10.02
CA HIS A 51 -3.72 -13.34 -10.30
C HIS A 51 -2.28 -12.84 -10.40
N GLU A 52 -1.39 -13.33 -9.53
CA GLU A 52 0.00 -12.93 -9.55
C GLU A 52 0.72 -13.42 -10.81
N ALA A 53 0.51 -14.67 -11.21
CA ALA A 53 1.04 -15.20 -12.46
C ALA A 53 0.48 -14.42 -13.67
N LEU A 54 -0.81 -14.07 -13.65
CA LEU A 54 -1.44 -13.26 -14.72
C LEU A 54 -0.77 -11.89 -14.82
N ILE A 55 -0.57 -11.18 -13.71
CA ILE A 55 0.10 -9.87 -13.69
C ILE A 55 1.49 -9.96 -14.30
N LEU A 56 2.29 -10.93 -13.90
CA LEU A 56 3.66 -11.10 -14.41
C LEU A 56 3.69 -11.41 -15.91
N VAL A 57 2.79 -12.29 -16.38
CA VAL A 57 2.66 -12.62 -17.81
C VAL A 57 2.23 -11.41 -18.61
N MET A 58 1.17 -10.70 -18.19
CA MET A 58 0.66 -9.52 -18.90
C MET A 58 1.69 -8.38 -18.92
N HIS A 59 2.39 -8.16 -17.82
CA HIS A 59 3.47 -7.19 -17.76
C HIS A 59 4.56 -7.50 -18.79
N GLN A 60 5.04 -8.75 -18.82
CA GLN A 60 6.09 -9.17 -19.75
C GLN A 60 5.68 -9.03 -21.21
N LEU A 61 4.39 -9.18 -21.50
CA LEU A 61 3.83 -9.03 -22.86
C LEU A 61 3.44 -7.59 -23.20
N ALA A 62 3.56 -6.65 -22.27
CA ALA A 62 3.06 -5.28 -22.39
C ALA A 62 1.56 -5.23 -22.78
N LEU A 63 0.75 -6.13 -22.19
CA LEU A 63 -0.68 -6.23 -22.40
C LEU A 63 -1.45 -5.84 -21.13
N PRO A 64 -2.69 -5.31 -21.27
CA PRO A 64 -3.56 -5.06 -20.14
C PRO A 64 -3.93 -6.38 -19.43
N GLN A 65 -4.24 -6.31 -18.12
CA GLN A 65 -4.64 -7.52 -17.37
C GLN A 65 -5.99 -8.08 -17.84
N GLU A 66 -6.90 -7.23 -18.29
CA GLU A 66 -8.18 -7.64 -18.85
C GLU A 66 -8.04 -7.86 -20.36
N ILE A 67 -7.96 -9.11 -20.77
CA ILE A 67 -7.91 -9.51 -22.16
C ILE A 67 -9.00 -10.54 -22.48
N SER A 68 -9.37 -10.64 -23.76
CA SER A 68 -10.35 -11.63 -24.22
C SER A 68 -9.82 -13.07 -24.10
N ASN A 69 -10.74 -14.04 -23.96
CA ASN A 69 -10.37 -15.45 -23.95
C ASN A 69 -9.58 -15.88 -25.19
N ASP A 70 -9.82 -15.25 -26.34
CA ASP A 70 -9.09 -15.55 -27.57
C ASP A 70 -7.61 -15.17 -27.47
N LEU A 71 -7.30 -14.02 -26.84
CA LEU A 71 -5.92 -13.60 -26.59
C LEU A 71 -5.19 -14.55 -25.62
N MET A 72 -5.90 -15.09 -24.63
CA MET A 72 -5.34 -16.11 -23.74
C MET A 72 -4.88 -17.38 -24.46
N GLN A 73 -5.47 -17.68 -25.63
CA GLN A 73 -5.08 -18.83 -26.47
C GLN A 73 -4.02 -18.49 -27.53
N CYS A 74 -3.59 -17.23 -27.62
CA CYS A 74 -2.53 -16.85 -28.54
C CYS A 74 -1.20 -17.48 -28.15
N ARG A 75 -0.43 -17.89 -29.19
CA ARG A 75 0.90 -18.47 -29.00
C ARG A 75 1.94 -17.40 -28.79
N LEU A 76 2.80 -17.62 -27.84
CA LEU A 76 3.95 -16.78 -27.52
C LEU A 76 5.15 -17.14 -28.38
N VAL A 77 5.95 -16.15 -28.75
CA VAL A 77 7.23 -16.37 -29.40
C VAL A 77 8.28 -16.82 -28.35
N SER A 78 9.35 -17.46 -28.83
CA SER A 78 10.35 -18.07 -27.91
C SER A 78 10.96 -17.08 -26.92
N GLN A 79 11.18 -15.83 -27.32
CA GLN A 79 11.74 -14.80 -26.46
C GLN A 79 10.78 -14.42 -25.31
N GLU A 80 9.49 -14.27 -25.60
CA GLU A 80 8.46 -13.99 -24.59
C GLU A 80 8.36 -15.12 -23.57
N ARG A 81 8.35 -16.37 -24.06
CA ARG A 81 8.28 -17.57 -23.23
C ARG A 81 9.42 -17.65 -22.21
N ILE A 82 10.65 -17.44 -22.67
CA ILE A 82 11.84 -17.45 -21.82
C ILE A 82 11.81 -16.31 -20.80
N ALA A 83 11.45 -15.11 -21.22
CA ALA A 83 11.40 -13.94 -20.35
C ALA A 83 10.36 -14.09 -19.23
N ILE A 84 9.18 -14.65 -19.51
CA ILE A 84 8.17 -14.95 -18.49
C ILE A 84 8.69 -15.96 -17.46
N LEU A 85 9.36 -17.03 -17.90
CA LEU A 85 9.92 -18.04 -16.99
C LEU A 85 11.00 -17.45 -16.08
N HIS A 86 11.82 -16.53 -16.56
CA HIS A 86 12.77 -15.81 -15.72
C HIS A 86 12.09 -14.94 -14.67
N LEU A 87 10.97 -14.27 -14.99
CA LEU A 87 10.20 -13.54 -13.99
C LEU A 87 9.63 -14.47 -12.91
N PHE A 88 9.12 -15.63 -13.30
CA PHE A 88 8.64 -16.63 -12.35
C PHE A 88 9.75 -17.16 -11.44
N GLU A 89 10.94 -17.43 -12.02
CA GLU A 89 12.10 -17.87 -11.25
C GLU A 89 12.52 -16.79 -10.23
N ARG A 90 12.61 -15.54 -10.64
CA ARG A 90 12.91 -14.42 -9.75
C ARG A 90 11.88 -14.31 -8.63
N ARG A 91 10.58 -14.41 -8.94
CA ARG A 91 9.52 -14.36 -7.95
C ARG A 91 9.66 -15.46 -6.88
N MET A 92 10.02 -16.67 -7.27
CA MET A 92 10.17 -17.81 -6.36
C MET A 92 11.49 -17.82 -5.60
N VAL A 93 12.60 -17.44 -6.24
CA VAL A 93 13.95 -17.54 -5.65
C VAL A 93 14.29 -16.31 -4.82
N GLU A 94 13.98 -15.12 -5.34
CA GLU A 94 14.27 -13.84 -4.66
C GLU A 94 13.18 -13.49 -3.63
N GLY A 95 11.98 -14.07 -3.73
CA GLY A 95 10.84 -13.74 -2.87
C GLY A 95 10.26 -12.34 -3.13
N LEU A 96 10.68 -11.66 -4.22
CA LEU A 96 10.26 -10.31 -4.54
C LEU A 96 8.76 -10.27 -4.89
N PRO A 97 7.98 -9.37 -4.29
CA PRO A 97 6.60 -9.13 -4.70
C PRO A 97 6.46 -8.82 -6.19
N ALA A 98 5.39 -9.30 -6.83
CA ALA A 98 5.14 -9.03 -8.25
C ALA A 98 5.13 -7.53 -8.57
N ALA A 99 4.64 -6.69 -7.65
CA ALA A 99 4.63 -5.25 -7.79
C ALA A 99 6.05 -4.66 -7.97
N TYR A 100 7.05 -5.18 -7.27
CA TYR A 100 8.45 -4.74 -7.44
C TYR A 100 9.11 -5.33 -8.68
N LEU A 101 8.76 -6.57 -9.05
CA LEU A 101 9.24 -7.17 -10.30
C LEU A 101 8.76 -6.42 -11.55
N THR A 102 7.57 -5.83 -11.46
CA THR A 102 6.94 -5.08 -12.56
C THR A 102 7.10 -3.57 -12.41
N ASN A 103 7.58 -3.09 -11.28
CA ASN A 103 7.57 -1.67 -10.87
C ASN A 103 6.18 -1.04 -11.01
N GLN A 104 5.13 -1.80 -10.76
CA GLN A 104 3.75 -1.34 -10.91
C GLN A 104 2.84 -1.93 -9.84
N ALA A 105 2.04 -1.07 -9.22
CA ALA A 105 0.92 -1.44 -8.36
C ALA A 105 -0.33 -0.68 -8.77
N MET A 106 -1.51 -1.23 -8.47
CA MET A 106 -2.79 -0.57 -8.73
C MET A 106 -3.41 -0.08 -7.42
N PHE A 107 -3.92 1.16 -7.40
CA PHE A 107 -4.66 1.71 -6.28
C PHE A 107 -5.77 2.64 -6.78
N CYS A 108 -7.01 2.49 -6.31
CA CYS A 108 -8.18 3.24 -6.80
C CYS A 108 -8.31 3.25 -8.34
N GLY A 109 -7.99 2.13 -9.00
CA GLY A 109 -8.01 2.03 -10.45
C GLY A 109 -6.88 2.77 -11.19
N LEU A 110 -5.94 3.37 -10.47
CA LEU A 110 -4.80 4.10 -11.02
C LEU A 110 -3.50 3.27 -10.92
N PRO A 111 -2.63 3.30 -11.93
CA PRO A 111 -1.32 2.64 -11.88
C PRO A 111 -0.30 3.51 -11.15
N PHE A 112 0.53 2.90 -10.28
CA PHE A 112 1.61 3.56 -9.55
C PHE A 112 2.93 2.85 -9.80
N TYR A 113 3.98 3.61 -10.02
CA TYR A 113 5.34 3.12 -9.93
C TYR A 113 5.66 2.80 -8.46
N VAL A 114 6.24 1.62 -8.22
CA VAL A 114 6.70 1.16 -6.90
C VAL A 114 8.00 0.39 -7.02
N ASP A 115 8.83 0.50 -5.99
CA ASP A 115 10.02 -0.31 -5.76
C ASP A 115 10.26 -0.44 -4.25
N GLU A 116 11.38 -1.05 -3.85
CA GLU A 116 11.72 -1.36 -2.46
C GLU A 116 11.80 -0.14 -1.52
N ARG A 117 11.72 1.09 -2.04
CA ARG A 117 11.72 2.34 -1.26
C ARG A 117 10.36 2.64 -0.62
N VAL A 118 9.28 2.02 -1.08
CA VAL A 118 7.90 2.31 -0.64
C VAL A 118 7.10 1.03 -0.42
N LEU A 119 6.11 1.08 0.47
CA LEU A 119 5.11 0.03 0.58
C LEU A 119 4.33 -0.14 -0.73
N VAL A 120 3.99 -1.39 -1.06
CA VAL A 120 3.04 -1.66 -2.13
C VAL A 120 1.64 -1.17 -1.71
N PRO A 121 0.99 -0.27 -2.49
CA PRO A 121 -0.34 0.26 -2.19
C PRO A 121 -1.39 -0.83 -1.92
N ARG A 122 -2.02 -0.83 -0.73
CA ARG A 122 -3.03 -1.82 -0.31
C ARG A 122 -3.99 -1.35 0.77
N SER A 123 -4.08 -0.03 1.00
CA SER A 123 -4.91 0.55 2.06
C SER A 123 -6.41 0.45 1.75
N PRO A 124 -7.27 0.06 2.73
CA PRO A 124 -8.72 0.13 2.59
C PRO A 124 -9.25 1.56 2.48
N ILE A 125 -8.44 2.58 2.78
CA ILE A 125 -8.78 4.00 2.58
C ILE A 125 -9.16 4.27 1.10
N GLY A 126 -8.65 3.47 0.15
CA GLY A 126 -9.05 3.56 -1.24
C GLY A 126 -10.56 3.47 -1.46
N GLU A 127 -11.28 2.65 -0.68
CA GLU A 127 -12.75 2.58 -0.75
C GLU A 127 -13.42 3.88 -0.30
N LEU A 128 -12.85 4.57 0.68
CA LEU A 128 -13.35 5.88 1.13
C LEU A 128 -13.12 6.95 0.06
N ILE A 129 -11.98 6.92 -0.62
CA ILE A 129 -11.64 7.85 -1.71
C ILE A 129 -12.59 7.63 -2.89
N ASP A 130 -12.82 6.38 -3.32
CA ASP A 130 -13.75 6.03 -4.39
C ASP A 130 -15.16 6.58 -4.12
N ASN A 131 -15.59 6.57 -2.83
CA ASN A 131 -16.86 7.12 -2.37
C ASN A 131 -16.78 8.60 -1.94
N LYS A 132 -15.65 9.29 -2.24
CA LYS A 132 -15.42 10.71 -1.90
C LYS A 132 -15.68 11.02 -0.43
N PHE A 133 -15.34 10.09 0.47
CA PHE A 133 -15.56 10.19 1.91
C PHE A 133 -17.01 10.53 2.29
N ALA A 134 -17.98 10.05 1.52
CA ALA A 134 -19.41 10.35 1.72
C ALA A 134 -19.86 9.99 3.15
N GLY A 135 -20.51 10.94 3.83
CA GLY A 135 -20.96 10.79 5.22
C GLY A 135 -19.85 10.91 6.28
N LEU A 136 -18.61 11.12 5.87
CA LEU A 136 -17.47 11.33 6.76
C LEU A 136 -16.98 12.79 6.77
N ILE A 137 -17.23 13.54 5.70
CA ILE A 137 -16.93 14.95 5.56
C ILE A 137 -18.22 15.71 5.18
N ASP A 138 -18.35 16.96 5.64
CA ASP A 138 -19.57 17.76 5.42
C ASP A 138 -19.57 18.49 4.07
N HIS A 139 -18.38 18.72 3.49
CA HIS A 139 -18.19 19.40 2.21
C HIS A 139 -16.96 18.86 1.49
N ALA A 140 -16.85 19.11 0.20
CA ALA A 140 -15.66 18.75 -0.56
C ALA A 140 -14.43 19.50 -0.01
N PRO A 141 -13.34 18.80 0.37
CA PRO A 141 -12.16 19.42 0.94
C PRO A 141 -11.44 20.25 -0.12
N LYS A 142 -10.85 21.35 0.27
CA LYS A 142 -10.00 22.20 -0.55
C LYS A 142 -8.52 21.99 -0.25
N GLN A 143 -8.22 21.63 0.99
CA GLN A 143 -6.84 21.33 1.42
C GLN A 143 -6.83 19.98 2.09
N ILE A 144 -6.05 19.07 1.50
CA ILE A 144 -5.92 17.67 1.93
C ILE A 144 -4.46 17.42 2.30
N LEU A 145 -4.22 16.71 3.39
CA LEU A 145 -2.93 16.14 3.73
C LEU A 145 -2.99 14.63 3.64
N ASP A 146 -2.10 14.03 2.88
CA ASP A 146 -1.73 12.63 2.96
C ASP A 146 -0.43 12.52 3.76
N LEU A 147 -0.54 12.05 4.99
CA LEU A 147 0.59 11.93 5.92
C LEU A 147 1.11 10.50 5.93
N CYS A 148 2.44 10.33 5.86
CA CYS A 148 3.12 9.06 5.58
C CYS A 148 2.74 8.55 4.17
N THR A 149 2.93 9.40 3.18
CA THR A 149 2.39 9.23 1.82
C THR A 149 3.01 8.06 1.04
N GLY A 150 4.24 7.63 1.39
CA GLY A 150 4.93 6.55 0.71
C GLY A 150 5.06 6.80 -0.80
N SER A 151 4.41 5.99 -1.62
CA SER A 151 4.39 6.14 -3.08
C SER A 151 3.54 7.31 -3.60
N GLY A 152 2.86 8.05 -2.72
CA GLY A 152 1.92 9.10 -3.11
C GLY A 152 0.53 8.60 -3.53
N CYS A 153 0.25 7.31 -3.34
CA CYS A 153 -0.97 6.71 -3.91
C CYS A 153 -2.26 7.28 -3.31
N ILE A 154 -2.32 7.54 -2.00
CA ILE A 154 -3.48 8.16 -1.34
C ILE A 154 -3.61 9.63 -1.78
N ALA A 155 -2.50 10.39 -1.76
CA ALA A 155 -2.49 11.79 -2.19
C ALA A 155 -3.00 11.95 -3.63
N ILE A 156 -2.46 11.18 -4.56
CA ILE A 156 -2.84 11.21 -5.99
C ILE A 156 -4.29 10.78 -6.17
N ALA A 157 -4.73 9.70 -5.51
CA ALA A 157 -6.12 9.26 -5.59
C ALA A 157 -7.09 10.33 -5.02
N CYS A 158 -6.73 11.01 -3.92
CA CYS A 158 -7.48 12.14 -3.38
C CYS A 158 -7.53 13.31 -4.38
N ALA A 159 -6.41 13.66 -5.02
CA ALA A 159 -6.37 14.72 -6.02
C ALA A 159 -7.27 14.42 -7.23
N VAL A 160 -7.30 13.17 -7.69
CA VAL A 160 -8.22 12.74 -8.77
C VAL A 160 -9.68 12.79 -8.33
N ALA A 161 -10.00 12.38 -7.08
CA ALA A 161 -11.36 12.42 -6.54
C ALA A 161 -11.86 13.84 -6.30
N PHE A 162 -10.97 14.78 -5.97
CA PHE A 162 -11.24 16.19 -5.66
C PHE A 162 -10.37 17.13 -6.52
N PRO A 163 -10.71 17.35 -7.80
CA PRO A 163 -9.88 18.10 -8.74
C PRO A 163 -9.62 19.57 -8.35
N GLU A 164 -10.43 20.14 -7.47
CA GLU A 164 -10.29 21.52 -6.97
C GLU A 164 -9.47 21.61 -5.65
N ALA A 165 -9.04 20.48 -5.11
CA ALA A 165 -8.26 20.45 -3.87
C ALA A 165 -6.77 20.59 -4.14
N GLU A 166 -6.07 21.30 -3.25
CA GLU A 166 -4.62 21.22 -3.10
C GLU A 166 -4.28 20.07 -2.15
N VAL A 167 -3.31 19.25 -2.48
CA VAL A 167 -2.95 18.06 -1.71
C VAL A 167 -1.47 18.12 -1.35
N ASP A 168 -1.18 18.11 -0.04
CA ASP A 168 0.17 17.92 0.45
C ASP A 168 0.41 16.42 0.70
N ALA A 169 1.51 15.89 0.16
CA ALA A 169 1.94 14.50 0.30
C ALA A 169 3.21 14.47 1.17
N ALA A 170 3.03 14.23 2.48
CA ALA A 170 4.11 14.33 3.45
C ALA A 170 4.68 12.96 3.83
N ASP A 171 6.00 12.86 3.86
CA ASP A 171 6.72 11.68 4.33
C ASP A 171 8.05 12.06 4.99
N LEU A 172 8.53 11.24 5.92
CA LEU A 172 9.85 11.39 6.52
C LEU A 172 10.96 10.92 5.55
N SER A 173 10.66 9.96 4.70
CA SER A 173 11.62 9.34 3.78
C SER A 173 11.73 10.14 2.48
N ILE A 174 12.88 10.74 2.24
CA ILE A 174 13.20 11.37 0.96
C ILE A 174 13.13 10.36 -0.19
N ASP A 175 13.49 9.10 0.04
CA ASP A 175 13.42 8.04 -0.97
C ASP A 175 11.97 7.74 -1.35
N ALA A 176 11.05 7.72 -0.38
CA ALA A 176 9.63 7.58 -0.63
C ALA A 176 9.08 8.80 -1.41
N LEU A 177 9.48 10.02 -1.02
CA LEU A 177 9.09 11.25 -1.74
C LEU A 177 9.60 11.27 -3.18
N ASN A 178 10.77 10.70 -3.45
CA ASN A 178 11.26 10.54 -4.83
C ASN A 178 10.36 9.61 -5.66
N VAL A 179 9.84 8.54 -5.06
CA VAL A 179 8.85 7.65 -5.71
C VAL A 179 7.51 8.38 -5.89
N ALA A 180 7.04 9.10 -4.86
CA ALA A 180 5.83 9.90 -4.95
C ALA A 180 5.94 10.95 -6.08
N GLN A 181 7.08 11.61 -6.22
CA GLN A 181 7.33 12.58 -7.31
C GLN A 181 7.21 11.95 -8.70
N ILE A 182 7.78 10.73 -8.90
CA ILE A 182 7.63 9.97 -10.16
C ILE A 182 6.14 9.76 -10.47
N ASN A 183 5.37 9.35 -9.47
CA ASN A 183 3.94 9.11 -9.63
C ASN A 183 3.14 10.39 -9.88
N ILE A 184 3.42 11.47 -9.15
CA ILE A 184 2.79 12.78 -9.32
C ILE A 184 3.00 13.30 -10.76
N GLU A 185 4.22 13.20 -11.26
CA GLU A 185 4.56 13.59 -12.64
C GLU A 185 3.89 12.66 -13.67
N GLY A 186 3.91 11.35 -13.42
CA GLY A 186 3.29 10.35 -14.28
C GLY A 186 1.78 10.53 -14.44
N HIS A 187 1.10 11.03 -13.40
CA HIS A 187 -0.32 11.35 -13.43
C HIS A 187 -0.62 12.80 -13.87
N GLY A 188 0.41 13.63 -14.11
CA GLY A 188 0.23 15.02 -14.53
C GLY A 188 -0.31 15.95 -13.43
N LEU A 189 -0.07 15.61 -12.15
CA LEU A 189 -0.65 16.29 -10.98
C LEU A 189 0.35 17.24 -10.26
N SER A 190 1.49 17.58 -10.87
CA SER A 190 2.53 18.41 -10.24
C SER A 190 2.08 19.84 -9.85
N ALA A 191 0.95 20.31 -10.37
CA ALA A 191 0.36 21.59 -9.98
C ALA A 191 -0.61 21.47 -8.79
N GLN A 192 -0.99 20.25 -8.38
CA GLN A 192 -2.04 19.99 -7.41
C GLN A 192 -1.52 19.20 -6.19
N VAL A 193 -0.54 18.32 -6.39
CA VAL A 193 0.03 17.48 -5.33
C VAL A 193 1.46 17.92 -5.05
N MET A 194 1.75 18.29 -3.79
CA MET A 194 3.06 18.77 -3.36
C MET A 194 3.71 17.76 -2.42
N PRO A 195 4.85 17.15 -2.80
CA PRO A 195 5.61 16.28 -1.88
C PRO A 195 6.38 17.15 -0.87
N ILE A 196 6.29 16.77 0.43
CA ILE A 196 6.88 17.54 1.54
C ILE A 196 7.62 16.58 2.48
N GLU A 197 8.91 16.87 2.74
CA GLU A 197 9.65 16.15 3.78
C GLU A 197 9.19 16.58 5.17
N SER A 198 8.70 15.64 6.00
CA SER A 198 8.17 15.93 7.32
C SER A 198 8.24 14.73 8.27
N ASP A 199 8.81 14.90 9.47
CA ASP A 199 8.56 13.97 10.59
C ASP A 199 7.20 14.34 11.18
N VAL A 200 6.20 13.57 10.80
CA VAL A 200 4.78 13.83 11.06
C VAL A 200 4.41 15.24 10.60
N PHE A 201 4.19 16.20 11.49
CA PHE A 201 3.80 17.57 11.14
C PHE A 201 4.95 18.60 11.17
N SER A 202 6.20 18.17 11.43
CA SER A 202 7.31 19.10 11.68
C SER A 202 7.63 20.02 10.47
N GLY A 203 7.44 19.51 9.25
CA GLY A 203 7.61 20.28 8.00
C GLY A 203 6.37 21.07 7.57
N LEU A 204 5.26 20.98 8.31
CA LEU A 204 3.95 21.52 7.94
C LEU A 204 3.49 22.69 8.83
N VAL A 205 4.44 23.39 9.45
CA VAL A 205 4.15 24.48 10.39
C VAL A 205 3.32 25.58 9.73
N GLY A 206 2.16 25.90 10.31
CA GLY A 206 1.25 26.94 9.82
C GLY A 206 0.32 26.49 8.70
N GLN A 207 0.42 25.24 8.25
CA GLN A 207 -0.53 24.65 7.30
C GLN A 207 -1.79 24.18 8.04
N GLY A 208 -2.94 24.26 7.35
CA GLY A 208 -4.24 23.79 7.86
C GLY A 208 -5.00 23.05 6.78
N TYR A 209 -5.71 22.00 7.17
CA TYR A 209 -6.35 21.05 6.26
C TYR A 209 -7.83 20.82 6.60
N ASP A 210 -8.64 20.59 5.58
CA ASP A 210 -10.03 20.15 5.73
C ASP A 210 -10.09 18.64 6.00
N LEU A 211 -9.12 17.90 5.43
CA LEU A 211 -9.00 16.46 5.54
C LEU A 211 -7.53 16.05 5.71
N ILE A 212 -7.24 15.36 6.80
CA ILE A 212 -5.98 14.64 6.98
C ILE A 212 -6.27 13.16 6.82
N VAL A 213 -5.60 12.52 5.86
CA VAL A 213 -5.65 11.08 5.63
C VAL A 213 -4.28 10.50 5.90
N THR A 214 -4.20 9.36 6.54
CA THR A 214 -2.89 8.75 6.82
C THR A 214 -2.99 7.24 6.94
N ASN A 215 -2.03 6.56 6.34
CA ASN A 215 -1.73 5.15 6.58
C ASN A 215 -0.29 5.05 7.13
N PRO A 216 -0.09 5.39 8.41
CA PRO A 216 1.23 5.40 9.01
C PRO A 216 1.72 3.99 9.28
N PRO A 217 3.02 3.78 9.56
CA PRO A 217 3.50 2.53 10.14
C PRO A 217 2.72 2.19 11.41
N TYR A 218 2.19 0.96 11.50
CA TYR A 218 1.37 0.53 12.63
C TYR A 218 1.60 -0.93 13.06
N VAL A 219 2.54 -1.64 12.44
CA VAL A 219 2.83 -3.04 12.81
C VAL A 219 3.57 -3.06 14.13
N ASP A 220 3.08 -3.84 15.09
CA ASP A 220 3.75 -4.05 16.37
C ASP A 220 4.97 -4.98 16.22
N GLN A 221 5.81 -5.05 17.26
CA GLN A 221 7.06 -5.80 17.19
C GLN A 221 6.83 -7.31 17.01
N GLU A 222 5.77 -7.87 17.60
CA GLU A 222 5.46 -9.30 17.51
C GLU A 222 5.04 -9.67 16.08
N ASP A 223 4.18 -8.86 15.48
CA ASP A 223 3.74 -9.03 14.09
C ASP A 223 4.92 -8.81 13.11
N VAL A 224 5.82 -7.82 13.35
CA VAL A 224 7.04 -7.62 12.54
C VAL A 224 7.93 -8.85 12.53
N ASP A 225 8.14 -9.47 13.68
CA ASP A 225 9.00 -10.66 13.83
C ASP A 225 8.38 -11.91 13.15
N ALA A 226 7.08 -11.90 12.89
CA ALA A 226 6.31 -12.98 12.26
C ALA A 226 5.99 -12.76 10.78
N LEU A 227 6.44 -11.65 10.19
CA LEU A 227 6.14 -11.32 8.78
C LEU A 227 6.68 -12.39 7.80
N PRO A 228 5.91 -12.77 6.77
CA PRO A 228 6.40 -13.54 5.64
C PRO A 228 7.61 -12.91 4.96
N GLN A 229 8.42 -13.76 4.30
CA GLN A 229 9.67 -13.32 3.65
C GLN A 229 9.45 -12.19 2.65
N GLU A 230 8.34 -12.17 1.94
CA GLU A 230 7.99 -11.15 0.95
C GLU A 230 7.91 -9.74 1.54
N TYR A 231 7.49 -9.60 2.79
CA TYR A 231 7.43 -8.30 3.48
C TYR A 231 8.80 -7.75 3.87
N LEU A 232 9.84 -8.61 3.92
CA LEU A 232 11.21 -8.17 4.22
C LEU A 232 11.82 -7.33 3.08
N HIS A 233 11.21 -7.33 1.90
CA HIS A 233 11.59 -6.47 0.79
C HIS A 233 10.98 -5.07 0.88
N GLU A 234 9.96 -4.87 1.71
CA GLU A 234 9.40 -3.56 1.97
C GLU A 234 10.23 -2.77 2.99
N PRO A 235 10.26 -1.43 2.93
CA PRO A 235 11.05 -0.65 3.86
C PRO A 235 10.53 -0.83 5.30
N VAL A 236 11.39 -1.26 6.21
CA VAL A 236 11.05 -1.51 7.63
C VAL A 236 10.41 -0.29 8.29
N MET A 237 10.87 0.92 7.91
CA MET A 237 10.32 2.20 8.41
C MET A 237 8.84 2.38 8.02
N GLY A 238 8.38 1.77 6.93
CA GLY A 238 6.99 1.83 6.50
C GLY A 238 6.06 0.83 7.19
N LEU A 239 6.59 -0.14 7.94
CA LEU A 239 5.83 -1.21 8.57
C LEU A 239 5.74 -1.04 10.09
N GLY A 240 6.87 -1.08 10.80
CA GLY A 240 6.93 -1.14 12.25
C GLY A 240 6.78 0.23 12.94
N SER A 241 6.06 0.26 14.08
CA SER A 241 5.86 1.48 14.88
C SER A 241 5.93 1.20 16.38
N GLY A 242 7.08 0.74 16.83
CA GLY A 242 7.34 0.46 18.24
C GLY A 242 6.73 -0.85 18.74
N PHE A 243 6.69 -1.00 20.08
CA PHE A 243 6.28 -2.25 20.72
C PHE A 243 4.81 -2.63 20.43
N ASP A 244 3.92 -1.65 20.41
CA ASP A 244 2.47 -1.83 20.24
C ASP A 244 1.93 -1.25 18.91
N GLY A 245 2.82 -0.88 17.99
CA GLY A 245 2.47 -0.33 16.69
C GLY A 245 1.92 1.10 16.72
N LEU A 246 2.05 1.84 17.82
CA LEU A 246 1.34 3.12 18.01
C LEU A 246 2.26 4.36 18.06
N ASP A 247 3.57 4.23 17.97
CA ASP A 247 4.48 5.36 18.18
C ASP A 247 4.20 6.55 17.26
N ILE A 248 3.94 6.30 15.99
CA ILE A 248 3.63 7.35 15.01
C ILE A 248 2.18 7.84 15.20
N VAL A 249 1.23 6.94 15.44
CA VAL A 249 -0.18 7.30 15.66
C VAL A 249 -0.35 8.19 16.88
N ARG A 250 0.40 7.95 17.98
CA ARG A 250 0.41 8.84 19.16
C ARG A 250 0.86 10.25 18.80
N LYS A 251 1.93 10.39 18.00
CA LYS A 251 2.40 11.71 17.54
C LYS A 251 1.34 12.40 16.68
N ILE A 252 0.67 11.64 15.79
CA ILE A 252 -0.40 12.16 14.93
C ILE A 252 -1.56 12.68 15.79
N LEU A 253 -2.09 11.88 16.71
CA LEU A 253 -3.21 12.26 17.59
C LEU A 253 -2.90 13.51 18.43
N ALA A 254 -1.65 13.64 18.93
CA ALA A 254 -1.23 14.76 19.73
C ALA A 254 -1.15 16.10 18.97
N GLN A 255 -1.01 16.06 17.63
CA GLN A 255 -0.71 17.25 16.83
C GLN A 255 -1.80 17.57 15.80
N ALA A 256 -2.59 16.58 15.34
CA ALA A 256 -3.53 16.73 14.24
C ALA A 256 -4.54 17.89 14.42
N ALA A 257 -5.03 18.13 15.66
CA ALA A 257 -6.00 19.20 15.93
C ALA A 257 -5.49 20.58 15.49
N SER A 258 -4.20 20.86 15.68
CA SER A 258 -3.58 22.15 15.31
C SER A 258 -3.39 22.34 13.80
N HIS A 259 -3.49 21.26 13.03
CA HIS A 259 -3.35 21.24 11.57
C HIS A 259 -4.70 21.03 10.85
N LEU A 260 -5.82 20.95 11.59
CA LEU A 260 -7.15 20.87 10.99
C LEU A 260 -7.86 22.22 11.02
N HIS A 261 -8.53 22.56 9.93
CA HIS A 261 -9.48 23.66 9.89
C HIS A 261 -10.72 23.34 10.75
N ASP A 262 -11.55 24.34 11.03
CA ASP A 262 -12.83 24.10 11.69
C ASP A 262 -13.68 23.14 10.83
N ASN A 263 -14.30 22.13 11.48
CA ASN A 263 -14.97 20.99 10.84
C ASN A 263 -14.05 20.02 10.07
N GLY A 264 -12.74 20.21 10.13
CA GLY A 264 -11.79 19.27 9.55
C GLY A 264 -11.79 17.89 10.24
N VAL A 265 -11.39 16.87 9.51
CA VAL A 265 -11.39 15.49 10.00
C VAL A 265 -10.03 14.82 9.78
N LEU A 266 -9.70 13.94 10.72
CA LEU A 266 -8.60 12.97 10.60
C LEU A 266 -9.19 11.60 10.26
N ILE A 267 -8.65 10.95 9.22
CA ILE A 267 -8.87 9.54 8.89
C ILE A 267 -7.54 8.83 8.97
N CYS A 268 -7.43 7.85 9.85
CA CYS A 268 -6.17 7.17 10.14
C CYS A 268 -6.35 5.66 10.17
N GLU A 269 -5.48 4.97 9.46
CA GLU A 269 -5.36 3.51 9.49
C GLU A 269 -4.39 3.09 10.60
N VAL A 270 -4.75 2.04 11.32
CA VAL A 270 -3.93 1.40 12.35
C VAL A 270 -4.01 -0.13 12.30
N GLY A 271 -4.70 -0.68 11.32
CA GLY A 271 -4.81 -2.11 11.09
C GLY A 271 -5.07 -2.93 12.37
N ASN A 272 -4.25 -3.95 12.61
CA ASN A 272 -4.34 -4.83 13.78
C ASN A 272 -4.10 -4.10 15.11
N SER A 273 -3.33 -3.00 15.11
CA SER A 273 -3.06 -2.21 16.33
C SER A 273 -4.27 -1.44 16.86
N ARG A 274 -5.43 -1.57 16.21
CA ARG A 274 -6.73 -1.09 16.72
C ARG A 274 -7.00 -1.49 18.17
N ILE A 275 -6.64 -2.72 18.55
CA ILE A 275 -6.87 -3.25 19.90
C ILE A 275 -6.01 -2.46 20.89
N HIS A 276 -4.75 -2.25 20.58
CA HIS A 276 -3.80 -1.48 21.38
C HIS A 276 -4.23 -0.02 21.50
N LEU A 277 -4.65 0.60 20.39
CA LEU A 277 -5.12 1.98 20.37
C LEU A 277 -6.36 2.17 21.24
N SER A 278 -7.34 1.26 21.18
CA SER A 278 -8.55 1.32 22.01
C SER A 278 -8.25 1.12 23.49
N ALA A 279 -7.24 0.32 23.82
CA ALA A 279 -6.80 0.13 25.20
C ALA A 279 -6.01 1.33 25.74
N ALA A 280 -5.16 1.95 24.90
CA ALA A 280 -4.37 3.13 25.28
C ALA A 280 -5.26 4.36 25.50
N PHE A 281 -6.35 4.51 24.73
CA PHE A 281 -7.24 5.67 24.77
C PHE A 281 -8.72 5.26 24.93
N PRO A 282 -9.12 4.69 26.07
CA PRO A 282 -10.45 4.10 26.26
C PRO A 282 -11.60 5.12 26.26
N ASN A 283 -11.32 6.39 26.48
CA ASN A 283 -12.33 7.46 26.53
C ASN A 283 -12.47 8.21 25.18
N VAL A 284 -11.58 7.96 24.23
CA VAL A 284 -11.62 8.62 22.91
C VAL A 284 -12.68 7.96 22.03
N PRO A 285 -13.62 8.74 21.48
CA PRO A 285 -14.73 8.19 20.68
C PRO A 285 -14.30 7.92 19.23
N PHE A 286 -13.36 7.00 19.03
CA PHE A 286 -12.93 6.58 17.68
C PHE A 286 -14.13 6.07 16.88
N GLN A 287 -14.46 6.73 15.79
CA GLN A 287 -15.44 6.21 14.83
C GLN A 287 -14.75 5.19 13.91
N TRP A 288 -14.84 3.91 14.27
CA TRP A 288 -14.29 2.83 13.45
C TRP A 288 -15.11 2.63 12.19
N LEU A 289 -14.43 2.60 11.04
CA LEU A 289 -15.05 2.49 9.73
C LEU A 289 -15.12 1.01 9.30
N ALA A 290 -16.16 0.68 8.53
CA ALA A 290 -16.38 -0.63 7.95
C ALA A 290 -16.21 -0.55 6.43
N PHE A 291 -15.70 -1.61 5.82
CA PHE A 291 -15.37 -1.68 4.41
C PHE A 291 -16.08 -2.87 3.75
N GLU A 292 -16.56 -2.71 2.52
CA GLU A 292 -17.21 -3.76 1.75
C GLU A 292 -16.19 -4.68 1.06
N ARG A 293 -15.03 -4.13 0.66
CA ARG A 293 -13.95 -4.86 -0.03
C ARG A 293 -12.96 -5.53 0.91
N GLY A 294 -13.23 -5.47 2.22
CA GLY A 294 -12.32 -5.97 3.25
C GLY A 294 -11.38 -4.89 3.78
N GLY A 295 -10.63 -5.24 4.83
CA GLY A 295 -9.82 -4.29 5.60
C GLY A 295 -10.51 -3.87 6.90
N HIS A 296 -9.75 -3.36 7.85
CA HIS A 296 -10.22 -2.92 9.16
C HIS A 296 -9.19 -1.99 9.81
N GLY A 297 -9.54 -1.46 10.99
CA GLY A 297 -8.59 -0.64 11.75
C GLY A 297 -8.40 0.76 11.18
N VAL A 298 -9.38 1.29 10.46
CA VAL A 298 -9.41 2.71 10.07
C VAL A 298 -10.41 3.43 10.94
N PHE A 299 -10.03 4.56 11.48
CA PHE A 299 -10.90 5.40 12.29
C PHE A 299 -10.98 6.82 11.75
N ARG A 300 -12.07 7.51 12.16
CA ARG A 300 -12.29 8.93 11.95
C ARG A 300 -12.39 9.65 13.29
N LEU A 301 -11.76 10.84 13.36
CA LEU A 301 -11.97 11.84 14.43
C LEU A 301 -12.15 13.23 13.81
N THR A 302 -13.04 14.03 14.37
CA THR A 302 -13.14 15.45 14.03
C THR A 302 -12.13 16.26 14.82
N LYS A 303 -11.80 17.50 14.35
CA LYS A 303 -11.00 18.46 15.09
C LYS A 303 -11.50 18.63 16.52
N ALA A 304 -12.81 18.85 16.70
CA ALA A 304 -13.41 19.05 18.02
C ALA A 304 -13.21 17.84 18.96
N GLN A 305 -13.28 16.61 18.42
CA GLN A 305 -12.99 15.40 19.22
C GLN A 305 -11.50 15.32 19.60
N LEU A 306 -10.59 15.66 18.68
CA LEU A 306 -9.17 15.71 18.97
C LEU A 306 -8.84 16.76 20.03
N GLU A 307 -9.41 17.96 19.95
CA GLU A 307 -9.23 19.03 20.95
C GLU A 307 -9.75 18.62 22.33
N ASN A 308 -10.94 18.00 22.40
CA ASN A 308 -11.53 17.53 23.65
C ASN A 308 -10.71 16.48 24.37
N HIS A 309 -9.90 15.68 23.63
CA HIS A 309 -9.05 14.61 24.17
C HIS A 309 -7.56 14.95 24.12
N GLN A 310 -7.19 16.21 23.88
CA GLN A 310 -5.81 16.65 23.76
C GLN A 310 -4.94 16.27 24.96
N GLN A 311 -5.49 16.32 26.18
CA GLN A 311 -4.78 15.93 27.39
C GLN A 311 -4.48 14.45 27.45
N ASP A 312 -5.42 13.60 26.97
CA ASP A 312 -5.22 12.15 26.88
C ASP A 312 -4.06 11.81 25.93
N PHE A 313 -4.00 12.50 24.77
CA PHE A 313 -2.94 12.28 23.77
C PHE A 313 -1.57 12.77 24.21
N GLN A 314 -1.50 13.83 25.03
CA GLN A 314 -0.23 14.37 25.53
C GLN A 314 0.32 13.56 26.72
N ALA A 315 -0.55 12.95 27.54
CA ALA A 315 -0.13 12.23 28.75
C ALA A 315 0.68 10.97 28.46
N ILE A 316 0.54 10.35 27.29
CA ILE A 316 1.22 9.12 26.90
C ILE A 316 2.55 9.40 26.17
N ASN A 317 2.77 10.65 25.72
CA ASN A 317 4.02 11.05 25.07
C ASN A 317 5.11 11.54 26.06
N ASN A 318 4.84 11.49 27.37
CA ASN A 318 5.77 11.76 28.47
C ASN A 318 6.12 10.47 29.21
#